data_e4efd1a11c2c4b18ecb411ce32674c64
#
_entry.id   e4efd1a11c2c4b18ecb411ce32674c64
#
_cell.length_a   1.000
_cell.length_b   1.000
_cell.length_c   1.000
_cell.angle_alpha   90.00
_cell.angle_beta   90.00
_cell.angle_gamma   90.00
#
_symmetry.space_group_name_H-M   'P 1'
#
loop_
_entity.id
_entity.type
_entity.pdbx_description
1 polymer ?
#
loop_
_entity_poly.entity_id
_entity_poly.type
_entity_poly.pdbx_seq_one_letter_code
_entity_poly.pdbx_strand_id
1 'polypeptide(L)'
;MTKLIVYSKEKNPQCDELKGVLNEVGIPYHEVDIRKPEVIMELHKNGCHSLEPPVIKVVHARSTQQFFKNDDLFWDGQLVREAILDVMHLSRPSLS
;
A
#
# COMPACT_ATOMS: atom_id res chain seq x y z
N MET A 1 -4.79 15.81 4.97
CA MET A 1 -3.58 15.41 4.29
C MET A 1 -3.49 13.89 4.26
N THR A 2 -3.27 13.31 3.09
CA THR A 2 -3.25 11.86 2.94
C THR A 2 -1.81 11.37 2.89
N LYS A 3 -1.53 10.30 3.61
CA LYS A 3 -0.20 9.70 3.67
C LYS A 3 -0.27 8.26 3.18
N LEU A 4 0.67 7.90 2.33
CA LEU A 4 0.74 6.55 1.76
C LEU A 4 1.95 5.83 2.33
N ILE A 5 1.73 4.63 2.85
CA ILE A 5 2.80 3.79 3.38
C ILE A 5 2.79 2.47 2.62
N VAL A 6 3.95 2.09 2.09
CA VAL A 6 4.13 0.81 1.41
C VAL A 6 4.91 -0.12 2.32
N TYR A 7 4.28 -1.19 2.75
CA TYR A 7 4.96 -2.24 3.50
C TYR A 7 5.55 -3.22 2.50
N SER A 8 6.85 -3.32 2.49
CA SER A 8 7.56 -4.08 1.46
C SER A 8 8.60 -5.02 2.06
N LYS A 9 9.16 -5.86 1.21
CA LYS A 9 10.24 -6.78 1.57
C LYS A 9 11.32 -6.66 0.51
N GLU A 10 12.59 -6.75 0.93
CA GLU A 10 13.71 -6.73 0.00
C GLU A 10 13.62 -7.87 -1.01
N LYS A 11 14.11 -7.62 -2.21
CA LYS A 11 14.21 -8.60 -3.29
C LYS A 11 12.87 -9.24 -3.64
N ASN A 12 11.81 -8.45 -3.55
CA ASN A 12 10.47 -8.90 -3.92
C ASN A 12 10.05 -8.19 -5.21
N PRO A 13 9.91 -8.94 -6.33
CA PRO A 13 9.56 -8.31 -7.62
C PRO A 13 8.24 -7.55 -7.60
N GLN A 14 7.26 -8.03 -6.86
CA GLN A 14 5.96 -7.36 -6.78
C GLN A 14 6.07 -6.03 -6.05
N CYS A 15 6.89 -5.97 -5.00
CA CYS A 15 7.16 -4.71 -4.30
C CYS A 15 7.84 -3.72 -5.23
N ASP A 16 8.82 -4.18 -6.01
CA ASP A 16 9.53 -3.33 -6.95
C ASP A 16 8.59 -2.82 -8.04
N GLU A 17 7.71 -3.67 -8.53
CA GLU A 17 6.74 -3.28 -9.55
C GLU A 17 5.80 -2.20 -9.02
N LEU A 18 5.27 -2.40 -7.82
CA LEU A 18 4.37 -1.43 -7.21
C LEU A 18 5.06 -0.07 -7.00
N LYS A 19 6.26 -0.10 -6.44
CA LYS A 19 7.00 1.14 -6.20
C LYS A 19 7.32 1.86 -7.51
N GLY A 20 7.66 1.08 -8.55
CA GLY A 20 7.92 1.65 -9.86
C GLY A 20 6.70 2.38 -10.42
N VAL A 21 5.53 1.79 -10.30
CA VAL A 21 4.28 2.40 -10.78
C VAL A 21 3.96 3.66 -9.96
N LEU A 22 4.11 3.60 -8.64
CA LEU A 22 3.85 4.77 -7.80
C LEU A 22 4.77 5.93 -8.16
N ASN A 23 6.04 5.63 -8.42
CA ASN A 23 6.99 6.66 -8.86
C ASN A 23 6.63 7.21 -10.22
N GLU A 24 6.21 6.35 -11.13
CA GLU A 24 5.83 6.75 -12.49
C GLU A 24 4.63 7.68 -12.50
N VAL A 25 3.63 7.40 -11.66
CA VAL A 25 2.44 8.25 -11.58
C VAL A 25 2.62 9.43 -10.62
N GLY A 26 3.77 9.52 -9.96
CA GLY A 26 4.09 10.67 -9.13
C GLY A 26 3.43 10.68 -7.76
N ILE A 27 3.10 9.51 -7.22
CA ILE A 27 2.52 9.41 -5.88
C ILE A 27 3.63 9.23 -4.85
N PRO A 28 3.82 10.19 -3.93
CA PRO A 28 4.80 10.01 -2.87
C PRO A 28 4.35 8.97 -1.85
N TYR A 29 5.29 8.21 -1.33
CA TYR A 29 5.00 7.19 -0.34
C TYR A 29 6.17 7.02 0.62
N HIS A 30 5.87 6.41 1.78
CA HIS A 30 6.90 6.00 2.73
C HIS A 30 7.01 4.48 2.66
N GLU A 31 8.23 3.98 2.64
CA GLU A 31 8.47 2.55 2.58
C GLU A 31 8.84 2.04 3.98
N VAL A 32 8.21 0.96 4.40
CA VAL A 32 8.46 0.33 5.69
C VAL A 32 8.61 -1.17 5.49
N ASP A 33 9.54 -1.79 6.22
CA ASP A 33 9.77 -3.23 6.13
C ASP A 33 8.61 -3.97 6.80
N ILE A 34 7.94 -4.84 6.03
CA ILE A 34 6.80 -5.59 6.51
C ILE A 34 7.18 -6.62 7.58
N ARG A 35 8.47 -6.95 7.69
CA ARG A 35 8.95 -7.96 8.65
C ARG A 35 9.14 -7.41 10.05
N LYS A 36 9.04 -6.11 10.25
CA LYS A 36 9.17 -5.52 11.58
C LYS A 36 8.06 -6.00 12.50
N PRO A 37 8.37 -6.42 13.73
CA PRO A 37 7.33 -6.92 14.65
C PRO A 37 6.18 -5.94 14.87
N GLU A 38 6.48 -4.66 15.03
CA GLU A 38 5.45 -3.65 15.22
C GLU A 38 4.53 -3.52 14.00
N VAL A 39 5.06 -3.74 12.80
CA VAL A 39 4.26 -3.72 11.57
C VAL A 39 3.35 -4.94 11.51
N ILE A 40 3.89 -6.12 11.84
CA ILE A 40 3.11 -7.35 11.86
C ILE A 40 1.94 -7.22 12.84
N MET A 41 2.20 -6.68 14.02
CA MET A 41 1.16 -6.47 15.02
C MET A 41 0.10 -5.50 14.52
N GLU A 42 0.51 -4.41 13.89
CA GLU A 42 -0.42 -3.42 13.36
C GLU A 42 -1.32 -4.04 12.29
N LEU A 43 -0.73 -4.79 11.36
CA LEU A 43 -1.49 -5.41 10.28
C LEU A 43 -2.49 -6.42 10.81
N HIS A 44 -2.08 -7.28 11.76
CA HIS A 44 -2.98 -8.23 12.37
C HIS A 44 -4.15 -7.54 13.08
N LYS A 45 -3.85 -6.48 13.78
CA LYS A 45 -4.85 -5.70 14.52
C LYS A 45 -5.91 -5.11 13.59
N ASN A 46 -5.53 -4.84 12.35
CA ASN A 46 -6.42 -4.25 11.36
C ASN A 46 -6.97 -5.28 10.37
N GLY A 47 -6.90 -6.55 10.71
CA GLY A 47 -7.49 -7.61 9.91
C GLY A 47 -6.63 -8.11 8.76
N CYS A 48 -5.40 -7.65 8.65
CA CYS A 48 -4.47 -8.10 7.61
C CYS A 48 -3.65 -9.27 8.15
N HIS A 49 -4.18 -10.46 8.03
CA HIS A 49 -3.50 -11.65 8.56
C HIS A 49 -2.55 -12.29 7.58
N SER A 50 -2.74 -12.03 6.28
CA SER A 50 -1.80 -12.46 5.25
C SER A 50 -0.73 -11.39 5.13
N LEU A 51 0.51 -11.73 5.52
CA LEU A 51 1.61 -10.77 5.50
C LEU A 51 2.42 -10.86 4.23
N GLU A 52 1.75 -11.12 3.11
CA GLU A 52 2.40 -11.19 1.81
C GLU A 52 2.59 -9.77 1.26
N PRO A 53 3.85 -9.33 1.09
CA PRO A 53 4.09 -7.99 0.55
C PRO A 53 3.79 -7.94 -0.95
N PRO A 54 3.52 -6.76 -1.50
CA PRO A 54 3.38 -5.48 -0.80
C PRO A 54 2.00 -5.28 -0.19
N VAL A 55 1.95 -4.45 0.85
CA VAL A 55 0.70 -3.99 1.44
C VAL A 55 0.74 -2.47 1.45
N ILE A 56 -0.34 -1.82 1.07
CA ILE A 56 -0.44 -0.37 1.11
C ILE A 56 -1.37 0.06 2.23
N LYS A 57 -0.93 1.04 3.00
CA LYS A 57 -1.76 1.69 4.01
C LYS A 57 -1.97 3.13 3.60
N VAL A 58 -3.21 3.53 3.41
CA VAL A 58 -3.56 4.91 3.13
C VAL A 58 -4.08 5.53 4.41
N VAL A 59 -3.40 6.55 4.90
CA VAL A 59 -3.80 7.26 6.12
C VAL A 59 -4.42 8.58 5.71
N HIS A 60 -5.70 8.73 6.03
CA HIS A 60 -6.44 9.97 5.77
C HIS A 60 -6.39 10.88 6.98
N ALA A 61 -6.80 12.13 6.79
CA ALA A 61 -6.97 13.03 7.91
C ALA A 61 -7.94 12.42 8.92
N ARG A 62 -7.78 12.77 10.21
CA ARG A 62 -8.63 12.29 11.31
C ARG A 62 -8.47 10.80 11.61
N SER A 63 -7.30 10.26 11.34
CA SER A 63 -6.93 8.89 11.71
C SER A 63 -7.72 7.80 11.00
N THR A 64 -8.40 8.11 9.91
CA THR A 64 -9.03 7.10 9.07
C THR A 64 -7.96 6.38 8.26
N GLN A 65 -8.00 5.06 8.27
CA GLN A 65 -7.01 4.24 7.57
C GLN A 65 -7.68 3.26 6.64
N GLN A 66 -7.03 2.99 5.52
CA GLN A 66 -7.49 1.97 4.58
C GLN A 66 -6.30 1.14 4.13
N PHE A 67 -6.47 -0.17 4.11
CA PHE A 67 -5.41 -1.11 3.74
C PHE A 67 -5.72 -1.79 2.43
N PHE A 68 -4.69 -1.91 1.57
CA PHE A 68 -4.76 -2.71 0.36
C PHE A 68 -3.73 -3.82 0.50
N LYS A 69 -4.23 -5.05 0.57
CA LYS A 69 -3.36 -6.23 0.72
C LYS A 69 -2.83 -6.67 -0.62
N ASN A 70 -1.90 -7.61 -0.61
CA ASN A 70 -1.39 -8.18 -1.86
C ASN A 70 -2.51 -8.66 -2.78
N ASP A 71 -3.52 -9.35 -2.22
CA ASP A 71 -4.64 -9.86 -2.99
C ASP A 71 -5.49 -8.75 -3.62
N ASP A 72 -5.48 -7.56 -3.03
CA ASP A 72 -6.20 -6.41 -3.56
C ASP A 72 -5.41 -5.74 -4.69
N LEU A 73 -4.09 -5.86 -4.65
CA LEU A 73 -3.20 -5.16 -5.57
C LEU A 73 -2.78 -6.01 -6.76
N PHE A 74 -2.74 -7.33 -6.59
CA PHE A 74 -2.26 -8.24 -7.62
C PHE A 74 -3.29 -9.33 -7.89
N TRP A 75 -3.46 -9.66 -9.15
CA TRP A 75 -4.28 -10.75 -9.61
C TRP A 75 -3.46 -11.61 -10.57
N ASP A 76 -3.38 -12.90 -10.27
CA ASP A 76 -2.61 -13.85 -11.10
C ASP A 76 -1.17 -13.36 -11.33
N GLY A 77 -0.56 -12.82 -10.27
CA GLY A 77 0.80 -12.33 -10.30
C GLY A 77 1.01 -10.99 -10.98
N GLN A 78 -0.07 -10.34 -11.44
CA GLN A 78 0.02 -9.06 -12.14
C GLN A 78 -0.65 -7.95 -11.34
N LEU A 79 -0.05 -6.77 -11.41
CA LEU A 79 -0.58 -5.59 -10.73
C LEU A 79 -1.91 -5.19 -11.35
N VAL A 80 -2.92 -5.02 -10.48
CA VAL A 80 -4.26 -4.63 -10.91
C VAL A 80 -4.31 -3.12 -11.05
N ARG A 81 -4.52 -2.63 -12.28
CA ARG A 81 -4.56 -1.19 -12.54
C ARG A 81 -5.65 -0.47 -11.76
N GLU A 82 -6.80 -1.12 -11.59
CA GLU A 82 -7.91 -0.53 -10.87
C GLU A 82 -7.55 -0.25 -9.41
N ALA A 83 -6.76 -1.14 -8.78
CA ALA A 83 -6.32 -0.92 -7.42
C ALA A 83 -5.42 0.32 -7.34
N ILE A 84 -4.56 0.50 -8.34
CA ILE A 84 -3.70 1.68 -8.38
C ILE A 84 -4.53 2.95 -8.57
N LEU A 85 -5.56 2.90 -9.42
CA LEU A 85 -6.44 4.04 -9.59
C LEU A 85 -7.16 4.39 -8.29
N ASP A 86 -7.60 3.37 -7.54
CA ASP A 86 -8.22 3.59 -6.23
C ASP A 86 -7.25 4.26 -5.27
N VAL A 87 -6.00 3.78 -5.23
CA VAL A 87 -4.98 4.37 -4.37
C VAL A 87 -4.71 5.82 -4.78
N MET A 88 -4.62 6.08 -6.09
CA MET A 88 -4.43 7.43 -6.61
C MET A 88 -5.57 8.35 -6.20
N HIS A 89 -6.80 7.86 -6.33
CA HIS A 89 -7.97 8.64 -5.98
C HIS A 89 -7.98 8.99 -4.49
N LEU A 90 -7.63 8.02 -3.64
CA LEU A 90 -7.60 8.22 -2.20
C LEU A 90 -6.46 9.14 -1.76
N SER A 91 -5.34 9.14 -2.48
CA SER A 91 -4.18 9.94 -2.11
C SER A 91 -4.25 11.38 -2.64
N ARG A 92 -5.21 11.69 -3.49
CA ARG A 92 -5.38 13.06 -3.98
C ARG A 92 -6.12 13.92 -2.97
N PRO A 93 -5.74 15.19 -2.81
CA PRO A 93 -6.54 16.09 -2.02
C PRO A 93 -7.92 16.23 -2.66
N SER A 94 -8.94 16.24 -1.82
CA SER A 94 -10.30 16.38 -2.31
C SER A 94 -10.47 17.75 -2.97
N LEU A 95 -10.80 17.75 -4.24
CA LEU A 95 -11.15 18.98 -4.96
C LEU A 95 -12.65 19.12 -4.92
N SER A 96 -13.11 19.54 -3.80
CA SER A 96 -14.53 19.82 -3.67
C SER A 96 -14.77 21.32 -3.78
#